data_0eec1f01c98df4565d502205d4aebc70
#
_entry.id   0eec1f01c98df4565d502205d4aebc70
#
_cell.length_a   1.000
_cell.length_b   1.000
_cell.length_c   1.000
_cell.angle_alpha   90.00
_cell.angle_beta   90.00
_cell.angle_gamma   90.00
#
_symmetry.space_group_name_H-M   'P 1'
#
loop_
_entity.id
_entity.type
_entity.pdbx_description
1 polymer ?
#
loop_
_entity_poly.entity_id
_entity_poly.type
_entity_poly.pdbx_seq_one_letter_code
_entity_poly.pdbx_strand_id
1 'polypeptide(L)'
;MGTSAILIIAAAMVLAAFAYWRFKRAGRPVPAVLRRGQPLPDFSTIDEAGNPIRSTQLHGSAAVILFVRGNWCPFCSSQVENLTVHYKDIIDLGARLVLITPKPLETTRRVAEFFEVEFEFWLDDGLTVTKQLGLLQESGVPKDHRKEYGEDTIWPTALVVDPSGIIRYTELSKFIADRPNPKTLLRELRTALDR
;
A
#
# COMPACT_ATOMS: atom_id res chain seq x y z
N MET A 1 0.72 31.19 41.98
CA MET A 1 0.32 31.22 40.55
C MET A 1 -1.18 31.51 40.52
N GLY A 2 -1.59 32.60 39.87
CA GLY A 2 -3.00 32.98 39.81
C GLY A 2 -3.82 32.03 38.95
N THR A 3 -5.11 31.89 39.21
CA THR A 3 -6.06 31.06 38.47
C THR A 3 -6.00 31.29 36.94
N SER A 4 -5.73 32.51 36.53
CA SER A 4 -5.55 32.90 35.09
C SER A 4 -4.35 32.20 34.43
N ALA A 5 -3.21 32.05 35.14
CA ALA A 5 -2.04 31.36 34.63
C ALA A 5 -2.30 29.84 34.44
N ILE A 6 -3.01 29.22 35.35
CA ILE A 6 -3.40 27.80 35.28
C ILE A 6 -4.32 27.56 34.08
N LEU A 7 -5.31 28.44 33.84
CA LEU A 7 -6.21 28.33 32.69
C LEU A 7 -5.49 28.49 31.36
N ILE A 8 -4.52 29.38 31.26
CA ILE A 8 -3.72 29.59 30.04
C ILE A 8 -2.87 28.35 29.75
N ILE A 9 -2.23 27.78 30.75
CA ILE A 9 -1.40 26.55 30.60
C ILE A 9 -2.29 25.37 30.18
N ALA A 10 -3.47 25.19 30.82
CA ALA A 10 -4.41 24.14 30.44
C ALA A 10 -4.88 24.28 28.98
N ALA A 11 -5.23 25.48 28.53
CA ALA A 11 -5.62 25.76 27.17
C ALA A 11 -4.49 25.45 26.16
N ALA A 12 -3.26 25.86 26.50
CA ALA A 12 -2.09 25.57 25.66
C ALA A 12 -1.82 24.06 25.54
N MET A 13 -1.96 23.30 26.63
CA MET A 13 -1.81 21.84 26.59
C MET A 13 -2.89 21.17 25.72
N VAL A 14 -4.14 21.61 25.81
CA VAL A 14 -5.23 21.09 24.97
C VAL A 14 -4.98 21.39 23.50
N LEU A 15 -4.54 22.60 23.18
CA LEU A 15 -4.19 22.98 21.80
C LEU A 15 -3.01 22.16 21.26
N ALA A 16 -1.97 21.95 22.07
CA ALA A 16 -0.81 21.14 21.70
C ALA A 16 -1.19 19.67 21.51
N ALA A 17 -2.02 19.11 22.38
CA ALA A 17 -2.54 17.76 22.26
C ALA A 17 -3.43 17.61 21.00
N PHE A 18 -4.26 18.59 20.71
CA PHE A 18 -5.09 18.61 19.50
C PHE A 18 -4.25 18.74 18.21
N ALA A 19 -3.24 19.63 18.22
CA ALA A 19 -2.31 19.78 17.10
C ALA A 19 -1.50 18.50 16.88
N TYR A 20 -0.99 17.86 17.92
CA TYR A 20 -0.31 16.58 17.88
C TYR A 20 -1.22 15.46 17.35
N TRP A 21 -2.47 15.42 17.81
CA TRP A 21 -3.46 14.45 17.33
C TRP A 21 -3.81 14.65 15.84
N ARG A 22 -3.99 15.91 15.42
CA ARG A 22 -4.17 16.24 13.98
C ARG A 22 -2.96 15.86 13.16
N PHE A 23 -1.74 16.16 13.63
CA PHE A 23 -0.51 15.79 12.94
C PHE A 23 -0.39 14.27 12.76
N LYS A 24 -0.62 13.50 13.82
CA LYS A 24 -0.64 12.02 13.74
C LYS A 24 -1.72 11.48 12.80
N ARG A 25 -2.87 12.14 12.70
CA ARG A 25 -3.96 11.72 11.81
C ARG A 25 -3.84 12.23 10.38
N ALA A 26 -3.05 13.26 10.13
CA ALA A 26 -2.87 13.82 8.80
C ALA A 26 -2.27 12.83 7.80
N GLY A 27 -1.56 11.82 8.30
CA GLY A 27 -0.92 10.79 7.47
C GLY A 27 0.23 11.36 6.63
N ARG A 28 0.78 10.53 5.76
CA ARG A 28 1.76 10.95 4.77
C ARG A 28 1.09 11.61 3.58
N PRO A 29 1.66 12.67 3.02
CA PRO A 29 1.18 13.19 1.76
C PRO A 29 1.40 12.15 0.65
N VAL A 30 0.38 11.95 -0.18
CA VAL A 30 0.49 11.10 -1.38
C VAL A 30 1.53 11.71 -2.33
N PRO A 31 2.56 10.96 -2.77
CA PRO A 31 3.51 11.41 -3.77
C PRO A 31 2.80 11.99 -5.00
N ALA A 32 3.35 13.04 -5.59
CA ALA A 32 2.70 13.72 -6.71
C ALA A 32 2.38 12.79 -7.87
N VAL A 33 3.29 11.84 -8.15
CA VAL A 33 3.17 10.85 -9.23
C VAL A 33 2.09 9.79 -8.98
N LEU A 34 1.63 9.64 -7.73
CA LEU A 34 0.60 8.66 -7.35
C LEU A 34 -0.75 9.32 -7.02
N ARG A 35 -0.93 10.60 -7.33
CA ARG A 35 -2.20 11.28 -7.08
C ARG A 35 -3.27 10.79 -8.05
N ARG A 36 -4.50 10.79 -7.56
CA ARG A 36 -5.69 10.51 -8.39
C ARG A 36 -5.68 11.38 -9.65
N GLY A 37 -5.97 10.75 -10.79
CA GLY A 37 -6.00 11.39 -12.11
C GLY A 37 -4.65 11.41 -12.83
N GLN A 38 -3.56 11.02 -12.18
CA GLN A 38 -2.27 10.85 -12.84
C GLN A 38 -2.18 9.49 -13.53
N PRO A 39 -1.45 9.38 -14.64
CA PRO A 39 -1.10 8.07 -15.20
C PRO A 39 -0.22 7.32 -14.21
N LEU A 40 -0.40 6.01 -14.12
CA LEU A 40 0.51 5.15 -13.38
C LEU A 40 1.91 5.28 -13.98
N PRO A 41 2.93 5.65 -13.21
CA PRO A 41 4.30 5.76 -13.71
C PRO A 41 4.75 4.44 -14.35
N ASP A 42 5.50 4.54 -15.44
CA ASP A 42 6.13 3.37 -16.03
C ASP A 42 7.30 2.92 -15.15
N PHE A 43 7.26 1.68 -14.70
CA PHE A 43 8.31 1.00 -13.96
C PHE A 43 8.45 -0.44 -14.41
N SER A 44 9.63 -0.99 -14.18
CA SER A 44 9.94 -2.38 -14.48
C SER A 44 10.31 -3.11 -13.19
N THR A 45 9.88 -4.36 -13.11
CA THR A 45 10.21 -5.28 -12.02
C THR A 45 10.25 -6.71 -12.57
N ILE A 46 10.20 -7.72 -11.74
CA ILE A 46 10.12 -9.13 -12.14
C ILE A 46 8.88 -9.78 -11.51
N ASP A 47 8.36 -10.81 -12.15
CA ASP A 47 7.33 -11.68 -11.57
C ASP A 47 7.95 -12.74 -10.65
N GLU A 48 7.13 -13.62 -10.11
CA GLU A 48 7.58 -14.72 -9.24
C GLU A 48 8.47 -15.75 -9.93
N ALA A 49 8.36 -15.87 -11.25
CA ALA A 49 9.17 -16.76 -12.06
C ALA A 49 10.50 -16.12 -12.48
N GLY A 50 10.72 -14.84 -12.15
CA GLY A 50 11.90 -14.06 -12.52
C GLY A 50 11.80 -13.41 -13.89
N ASN A 51 10.64 -13.42 -14.54
CA ASN A 51 10.46 -12.79 -15.86
C ASN A 51 10.29 -11.28 -15.70
N PRO A 52 10.85 -10.48 -16.62
CA PRO A 52 10.63 -9.04 -16.62
C PRO A 52 9.15 -8.69 -16.80
N ILE A 53 8.64 -7.81 -15.96
CA ILE A 53 7.27 -7.30 -16.03
C ILE A 53 7.28 -5.77 -15.92
N ARG A 54 6.35 -5.11 -16.59
CA ARG A 54 6.23 -3.65 -16.61
C ARG A 54 4.82 -3.22 -16.21
N SER A 55 4.74 -2.06 -15.55
CA SER A 55 3.45 -1.46 -15.19
C SER A 55 2.53 -1.21 -16.38
N THR A 56 3.10 -0.99 -17.57
CA THR A 56 2.33 -0.84 -18.83
C THR A 56 1.55 -2.09 -19.23
N GLN A 57 1.91 -3.27 -18.71
CA GLN A 57 1.15 -4.52 -18.96
C GLN A 57 -0.20 -4.56 -18.21
N LEU A 58 -0.47 -3.57 -17.35
CA LEU A 58 -1.78 -3.37 -16.75
C LEU A 58 -2.78 -2.68 -17.68
N HIS A 59 -2.33 -2.04 -18.75
CA HIS A 59 -3.22 -1.40 -19.70
C HIS A 59 -4.19 -2.41 -20.32
N GLY A 60 -5.43 -2.01 -20.47
CA GLY A 60 -6.53 -2.87 -20.94
C GLY A 60 -7.32 -3.55 -19.82
N SER A 61 -6.82 -3.57 -18.58
CA SER A 61 -7.52 -4.11 -17.43
C SER A 61 -7.42 -3.14 -16.26
N ALA A 62 -8.50 -2.99 -15.50
CA ALA A 62 -8.39 -2.31 -14.21
C ALA A 62 -7.54 -3.15 -13.25
N ALA A 63 -6.87 -2.50 -12.30
CA ALA A 63 -6.04 -3.19 -11.34
C ALA A 63 -6.16 -2.60 -9.93
N VAL A 64 -6.14 -3.47 -8.93
CA VAL A 64 -5.84 -3.14 -7.54
C VAL A 64 -4.38 -3.50 -7.30
N ILE A 65 -3.57 -2.51 -6.94
CA ILE A 65 -2.13 -2.69 -6.70
C ILE A 65 -1.86 -2.41 -5.22
N LEU A 66 -1.23 -3.37 -4.54
CA LEU A 66 -0.85 -3.26 -3.14
C LEU A 66 0.67 -3.31 -3.00
N PHE A 67 1.23 -2.28 -2.40
CA PHE A 67 2.62 -2.29 -1.95
C PHE A 67 2.69 -2.83 -0.53
N VAL A 68 3.37 -3.97 -0.35
CA VAL A 68 3.46 -4.69 0.91
C VAL A 68 4.90 -4.86 1.37
N ARG A 69 5.11 -4.84 2.70
CA ARG A 69 6.45 -4.80 3.30
C ARG A 69 7.19 -6.14 3.29
N GLY A 70 6.46 -7.23 3.11
CA GLY A 70 6.98 -8.60 3.21
C GLY A 70 6.37 -9.39 4.37
N ASN A 71 6.78 -10.65 4.49
CA ASN A 71 6.19 -11.62 5.41
C ASN A 71 6.42 -11.33 6.89
N TRP A 72 7.46 -10.57 7.22
CA TRP A 72 7.73 -10.19 8.61
C TRP A 72 6.69 -9.23 9.19
N CYS A 73 5.84 -8.63 8.35
CA CYS A 73 4.84 -7.65 8.78
C CYS A 73 3.47 -8.30 8.98
N PRO A 74 3.02 -8.53 10.24
CA PRO A 74 1.74 -9.22 10.49
C PRO A 74 0.54 -8.46 9.93
N PHE A 75 0.61 -7.12 9.85
CA PHE A 75 -0.46 -6.31 9.24
C PHE A 75 -0.56 -6.48 7.73
N CYS A 76 0.56 -6.81 7.06
CA CYS A 76 0.54 -7.13 5.63
C CYS A 76 -0.09 -8.50 5.39
N SER A 77 0.25 -9.49 6.21
CA SER A 77 -0.37 -10.82 6.15
C SER A 77 -1.89 -10.75 6.36
N SER A 78 -2.32 -10.04 7.42
CA SER A 78 -3.76 -9.82 7.66
C SER A 78 -4.45 -9.03 6.53
N GLN A 79 -3.75 -8.10 5.88
CA GLN A 79 -4.30 -7.39 4.72
C GLN A 79 -4.52 -8.34 3.55
N VAL A 80 -3.55 -9.19 3.24
CA VAL A 80 -3.67 -10.20 2.18
C VAL A 80 -4.79 -11.17 2.51
N GLU A 81 -4.84 -11.70 3.73
CA GLU A 81 -5.92 -12.59 4.19
C GLU A 81 -7.31 -11.96 4.06
N ASN A 82 -7.48 -10.69 4.48
CA ASN A 82 -8.75 -9.97 4.31
C ASN A 82 -9.13 -9.76 2.84
N LEU A 83 -8.13 -9.63 1.96
CA LEU A 83 -8.39 -9.49 0.52
C LEU A 83 -8.75 -10.80 -0.15
N THR A 84 -8.32 -11.95 0.38
CA THR A 84 -8.72 -13.26 -0.19
C THR A 84 -10.23 -13.44 -0.16
N VAL A 85 -10.89 -12.96 0.89
CA VAL A 85 -12.36 -12.99 1.01
C VAL A 85 -13.05 -12.21 -0.13
N HIS A 86 -12.37 -11.18 -0.66
CA HIS A 86 -12.89 -10.32 -1.72
C HIS A 86 -12.21 -10.54 -3.07
N TYR A 87 -11.32 -11.53 -3.16
CA TYR A 87 -10.56 -11.81 -4.37
C TYR A 87 -11.48 -12.10 -5.55
N LYS A 88 -12.45 -12.97 -5.34
CA LYS A 88 -13.44 -13.33 -6.38
C LYS A 88 -14.20 -12.11 -6.88
N ASP A 89 -14.62 -11.22 -5.98
CA ASP A 89 -15.31 -10.00 -6.36
C ASP A 89 -14.45 -9.09 -7.28
N ILE A 90 -13.13 -9.08 -7.07
CA ILE A 90 -12.19 -8.31 -7.90
C ILE A 90 -12.02 -8.95 -9.28
N ILE A 91 -11.84 -10.27 -9.32
CA ILE A 91 -11.65 -11.01 -10.57
C ILE A 91 -12.92 -11.06 -11.41
N ASP A 92 -14.09 -11.22 -10.79
CA ASP A 92 -15.39 -11.21 -11.47
C ASP A 92 -15.69 -9.84 -12.14
N LEU A 93 -15.04 -8.77 -11.67
CA LEU A 93 -15.05 -7.45 -12.33
C LEU A 93 -14.06 -7.34 -13.50
N GLY A 94 -13.34 -8.41 -13.85
CA GLY A 94 -12.31 -8.41 -14.88
C GLY A 94 -11.05 -7.62 -14.50
N ALA A 95 -10.84 -7.37 -13.21
CA ALA A 95 -9.71 -6.61 -12.70
C ALA A 95 -8.59 -7.54 -12.21
N ARG A 96 -7.36 -7.00 -12.19
CA ARG A 96 -6.17 -7.70 -11.68
C ARG A 96 -5.89 -7.30 -10.25
N LEU A 97 -5.37 -8.24 -9.44
CA LEU A 97 -4.87 -7.97 -8.10
C LEU A 97 -3.37 -8.21 -8.04
N VAL A 98 -2.61 -7.13 -7.94
CA VAL A 98 -1.15 -7.13 -7.98
C VAL A 98 -0.59 -6.78 -6.61
N LEU A 99 0.32 -7.62 -6.09
CA LEU A 99 1.07 -7.35 -4.87
C LEU A 99 2.53 -7.05 -5.21
N ILE A 100 2.99 -5.85 -4.88
CA ILE A 100 4.38 -5.43 -5.05
C ILE A 100 5.10 -5.55 -3.72
N THR A 101 6.20 -6.31 -3.68
CA THR A 101 6.92 -6.68 -2.47
C THR A 101 8.43 -6.70 -2.70
N PRO A 102 9.25 -6.37 -1.66
CA PRO A 102 10.70 -6.32 -1.83
C PRO A 102 11.38 -7.70 -1.99
N LYS A 103 10.68 -8.77 -1.66
CA LYS A 103 11.25 -10.13 -1.76
C LYS A 103 10.23 -11.15 -2.20
N PRO A 104 10.69 -12.27 -2.82
CA PRO A 104 9.86 -13.42 -3.10
C PRO A 104 9.15 -13.88 -1.83
N LEU A 105 7.89 -14.08 -1.96
CA LEU A 105 7.02 -14.39 -0.86
C LEU A 105 6.76 -15.90 -0.83
N GLU A 106 7.75 -16.71 -0.45
CA GLU A 106 7.46 -18.14 -0.19
C GLU A 106 6.27 -18.31 0.74
N THR A 107 6.16 -17.44 1.74
CA THR A 107 5.03 -17.44 2.66
C THR A 107 3.75 -16.97 2.00
N THR A 108 3.82 -16.00 1.07
CA THR A 108 2.63 -15.51 0.38
C THR A 108 2.18 -16.47 -0.71
N ARG A 109 3.10 -17.20 -1.33
CA ARG A 109 2.75 -18.32 -2.20
C ARG A 109 1.95 -19.37 -1.42
N ARG A 110 2.39 -19.75 -0.22
CA ARG A 110 1.62 -20.65 0.67
C ARG A 110 0.26 -20.09 1.05
N VAL A 111 0.16 -18.79 1.29
CA VAL A 111 -1.13 -18.13 1.57
C VAL A 111 -2.03 -18.18 0.34
N ALA A 112 -1.51 -17.87 -0.83
CA ALA A 112 -2.26 -17.94 -2.09
C ALA A 112 -2.73 -19.38 -2.37
N GLU A 113 -1.84 -20.36 -2.23
CA GLU A 113 -2.16 -21.79 -2.37
C GLU A 113 -3.23 -22.24 -1.36
N PHE A 114 -3.08 -21.85 -0.08
CA PHE A 114 -4.04 -22.22 0.98
C PHE A 114 -5.44 -21.65 0.75
N PHE A 115 -5.53 -20.43 0.21
CA PHE A 115 -6.82 -19.78 -0.07
C PHE A 115 -7.29 -19.97 -1.52
N GLU A 116 -6.58 -20.77 -2.32
CA GLU A 116 -6.90 -21.02 -3.75
C GLU A 116 -7.06 -19.71 -4.55
N VAL A 117 -6.20 -18.72 -4.30
CA VAL A 117 -6.23 -17.42 -4.97
C VAL A 117 -4.97 -17.20 -5.81
N GLU A 118 -5.15 -16.70 -7.02
CA GLU A 118 -4.06 -16.34 -7.93
C GLU A 118 -3.74 -14.85 -7.82
N PHE A 119 -2.93 -14.48 -6.81
CA PHE A 119 -2.37 -13.13 -6.77
C PHE A 119 -1.23 -13.01 -7.77
N GLU A 120 -1.14 -11.86 -8.42
CA GLU A 120 0.06 -11.52 -9.16
C GLU A 120 1.10 -10.90 -8.21
N PHE A 121 2.24 -11.56 -8.06
CA PHE A 121 3.33 -11.01 -7.27
C PHE A 121 4.38 -10.40 -8.16
N TRP A 122 4.67 -9.13 -7.91
CA TRP A 122 5.73 -8.38 -8.57
C TRP A 122 6.81 -8.05 -7.54
N LEU A 123 8.08 -8.39 -7.87
CA LEU A 123 9.18 -8.31 -6.91
C LEU A 123 9.96 -7.02 -7.12
N ASP A 124 9.93 -6.14 -6.15
CA ASP A 124 10.70 -4.89 -6.10
C ASP A 124 12.02 -5.11 -5.37
N ASP A 125 12.89 -5.96 -5.93
CA ASP A 125 14.21 -6.21 -5.37
C ASP A 125 15.04 -4.93 -5.34
N GLY A 126 15.69 -4.66 -4.19
CA GLY A 126 16.44 -3.42 -3.96
C GLY A 126 15.59 -2.17 -3.81
N LEU A 127 14.26 -2.28 -3.73
CA LEU A 127 13.31 -1.17 -3.54
C LEU A 127 13.40 -0.11 -4.65
N THR A 128 13.68 -0.52 -5.89
CA THR A 128 13.86 0.40 -7.03
C THR A 128 12.55 1.09 -7.40
N VAL A 129 11.46 0.33 -7.55
CA VAL A 129 10.12 0.86 -7.82
C VAL A 129 9.64 1.70 -6.64
N THR A 130 9.83 1.19 -5.43
CA THR A 130 9.50 1.90 -4.18
C THR A 130 10.15 3.28 -4.11
N LYS A 131 11.44 3.40 -4.43
CA LYS A 131 12.18 4.66 -4.46
C LYS A 131 11.67 5.58 -5.57
N GLN A 132 11.47 5.04 -6.78
CA GLN A 132 10.95 5.79 -7.93
C GLN A 132 9.58 6.41 -7.63
N LEU A 133 8.71 5.68 -6.93
CA LEU A 133 7.35 6.13 -6.61
C LEU A 133 7.26 6.99 -5.33
N GLY A 134 8.38 7.19 -4.63
CA GLY A 134 8.40 7.95 -3.37
C GLY A 134 7.74 7.24 -2.18
N LEU A 135 7.76 5.90 -2.20
CA LEU A 135 7.17 5.05 -1.17
C LEU A 135 8.20 4.46 -0.19
N LEU A 136 9.46 4.92 -0.24
CA LEU A 136 10.51 4.40 0.63
C LEU A 136 10.26 4.77 2.10
N GLN A 137 10.33 3.78 2.96
CA GLN A 137 10.39 3.94 4.40
C GLN A 137 11.78 3.56 4.89
N GLU A 138 12.60 4.57 5.14
CA GLU A 138 13.94 4.40 5.71
C GLU A 138 13.88 3.78 7.10
N SER A 139 14.83 2.90 7.39
CA SER A 139 14.96 2.17 8.68
C SER A 139 13.66 1.50 9.16
N GLY A 140 12.78 1.14 8.22
CA GLY A 140 11.45 0.64 8.52
C GLY A 140 11.37 -0.85 8.86
N VAL A 141 12.46 -1.61 8.65
CA VAL A 141 12.55 -3.04 8.98
C VAL A 141 13.01 -3.22 10.42
N PRO A 142 12.30 -4.02 11.25
CA PRO A 142 12.73 -4.36 12.60
C PRO A 142 14.10 -5.03 12.60
N LYS A 143 14.93 -4.79 13.64
CA LYS A 143 16.32 -5.26 13.71
C LYS A 143 16.47 -6.76 13.44
N ASP A 144 15.55 -7.56 13.97
CA ASP A 144 15.57 -9.02 13.86
C ASP A 144 15.38 -9.52 12.41
N HIS A 145 14.80 -8.70 11.54
CA HIS A 145 14.53 -9.03 10.13
C HIS A 145 15.49 -8.36 9.15
N ARG A 146 16.37 -7.45 9.61
CA ARG A 146 17.27 -6.68 8.72
C ARG A 146 18.28 -7.53 7.96
N LYS A 147 18.69 -8.67 8.51
CA LYS A 147 19.60 -9.59 7.83
C LYS A 147 19.00 -10.12 6.53
N GLU A 148 17.70 -10.34 6.50
CA GLU A 148 16.97 -10.89 5.36
C GLU A 148 16.41 -9.81 4.43
N TYR A 149 15.83 -8.74 5.00
CA TYR A 149 15.08 -7.73 4.26
C TYR A 149 15.81 -6.40 4.08
N GLY A 150 17.02 -6.26 4.61
CA GLY A 150 17.72 -4.97 4.65
C GLY A 150 17.15 -4.04 5.72
N GLU A 151 17.54 -2.78 5.68
CA GLU A 151 17.14 -1.79 6.69
C GLU A 151 15.85 -1.07 6.30
N ASP A 152 15.71 -0.75 5.02
CA ASP A 152 14.62 0.01 4.45
C ASP A 152 13.48 -0.89 4.00
N THR A 153 12.28 -0.32 3.88
CA THR A 153 11.11 -1.03 3.40
C THR A 153 10.16 -0.10 2.66
N ILE A 154 8.99 -0.60 2.32
CA ILE A 154 7.93 0.09 1.61
C ILE A 154 6.93 0.72 2.58
N TRP A 155 6.48 1.94 2.33
CA TRP A 155 5.25 2.43 2.92
C TRP A 155 4.06 1.69 2.31
N PRO A 156 3.29 0.92 3.11
CA PRO A 156 2.14 0.21 2.60
C PRO A 156 1.19 1.17 1.91
N THR A 157 0.87 0.85 0.67
CA THR A 157 0.09 1.71 -0.22
C THR A 157 -0.85 0.86 -1.04
N ALA A 158 -2.07 1.33 -1.25
CA ALA A 158 -3.00 0.75 -2.19
C ALA A 158 -3.33 1.73 -3.30
N LEU A 159 -3.36 1.23 -4.54
CA LEU A 159 -3.78 1.96 -5.71
C LEU A 159 -4.94 1.22 -6.37
N VAL A 160 -5.86 1.96 -6.98
CA VAL A 160 -6.78 1.46 -8.00
C VAL A 160 -6.49 2.19 -9.29
N VAL A 161 -6.24 1.43 -10.35
CA VAL A 161 -5.91 1.94 -11.68
C VAL A 161 -6.99 1.46 -12.65
N ASP A 162 -7.44 2.33 -13.54
CA ASP A 162 -8.40 1.96 -14.59
C ASP A 162 -7.72 1.30 -15.80
N PRO A 163 -8.51 0.76 -16.76
CA PRO A 163 -7.94 0.13 -17.96
C PRO A 163 -7.07 1.04 -18.83
N SER A 164 -7.22 2.37 -18.71
CA SER A 164 -6.38 3.34 -19.42
C SER A 164 -5.05 3.62 -18.69
N GLY A 165 -4.80 2.99 -17.54
CA GLY A 165 -3.60 3.21 -16.75
C GLY A 165 -3.67 4.45 -15.87
N ILE A 166 -4.85 5.05 -15.66
CA ILE A 166 -5.02 6.24 -14.82
C ILE A 166 -5.33 5.83 -13.37
N ILE A 167 -4.62 6.41 -12.44
CA ILE A 167 -4.82 6.19 -11.00
C ILE A 167 -6.16 6.81 -10.59
N ARG A 168 -7.08 5.99 -10.09
CA ARG A 168 -8.41 6.40 -9.63
C ARG A 168 -8.51 6.51 -8.12
N TYR A 169 -7.67 5.77 -7.42
CA TYR A 169 -7.60 5.81 -5.96
C TYR A 169 -6.18 5.57 -5.48
N THR A 170 -5.80 6.26 -4.40
CA THR A 170 -4.52 6.07 -3.70
C THR A 170 -4.73 6.23 -2.21
N GLU A 171 -4.28 5.25 -1.45
CA GLU A 171 -4.25 5.31 0.01
C GLU A 171 -2.88 4.86 0.52
N LEU A 172 -2.19 5.74 1.22
CA LEU A 172 -0.97 5.43 1.97
C LEU A 172 -1.32 5.16 3.43
N SER A 173 -0.75 4.12 3.99
CA SER A 173 -0.87 3.84 5.43
C SER A 173 -0.40 5.02 6.26
N LYS A 174 -1.24 5.50 7.17
CA LYS A 174 -0.93 6.62 8.08
C LYS A 174 0.00 6.21 9.21
N PHE A 175 -0.10 4.95 9.61
CA PHE A 175 0.72 4.32 10.65
C PHE A 175 0.89 2.83 10.34
N ILE A 176 1.71 2.13 11.14
CA ILE A 176 2.18 0.77 10.84
C ILE A 176 1.05 -0.27 10.68
N ALA A 177 -0.07 -0.12 11.37
CA ALA A 177 -1.21 -1.05 11.32
C ALA A 177 -2.34 -0.58 10.38
N ASP A 178 -2.23 0.63 9.82
CA ASP A 178 -3.25 1.19 8.94
C ASP A 178 -3.23 0.49 7.58
N ARG A 179 -4.37 -0.02 7.16
CA ARG A 179 -4.55 -0.68 5.86
C ARG A 179 -5.88 -0.29 5.25
N PRO A 180 -5.95 -0.14 3.93
CA PRO A 180 -7.19 0.16 3.25
C PRO A 180 -8.22 -0.93 3.48
N ASN A 181 -9.46 -0.52 3.67
CA ASN A 181 -10.58 -1.45 3.80
C ASN A 181 -10.86 -2.08 2.43
N PRO A 182 -10.93 -3.42 2.31
CA PRO A 182 -11.22 -4.13 1.06
C PRO A 182 -12.51 -3.65 0.37
N LYS A 183 -13.56 -3.36 1.14
CA LYS A 183 -14.82 -2.82 0.60
C LYS A 183 -14.65 -1.44 -0.04
N THR A 184 -13.71 -0.62 0.48
CA THR A 184 -13.36 0.66 -0.13
C THR A 184 -12.66 0.43 -1.47
N LEU A 185 -11.70 -0.49 -1.53
CA LEU A 185 -11.00 -0.83 -2.77
C LEU A 185 -11.98 -1.33 -3.85
N LEU A 186 -12.91 -2.22 -3.50
CA LEU A 186 -13.96 -2.70 -4.41
C LEU A 186 -14.86 -1.58 -4.91
N ARG A 187 -15.28 -0.67 -4.04
CA ARG A 187 -16.10 0.48 -4.44
C ARG A 187 -15.35 1.38 -5.43
N GLU A 188 -14.09 1.71 -5.13
CA GLU A 188 -13.26 2.54 -6.00
C GLU A 188 -12.96 1.82 -7.34
N LEU A 189 -12.78 0.50 -7.30
CA LEU A 189 -12.60 -0.31 -8.51
C LEU A 189 -13.84 -0.25 -9.42
N ARG A 190 -15.04 -0.47 -8.87
CA ARG A 190 -16.29 -0.33 -9.64
C ARG A 190 -16.41 1.07 -10.26
N THR A 191 -16.15 2.10 -9.46
CA THR A 191 -16.16 3.50 -9.95
C THR A 191 -15.13 3.74 -11.05
N ALA A 192 -14.01 3.02 -11.04
CA ALA A 192 -12.97 3.12 -12.07
C ALA A 192 -13.39 2.45 -13.40
N LEU A 193 -14.20 1.39 -13.31
CA LEU A 193 -14.71 0.65 -14.47
C LEU A 193 -15.90 1.35 -15.15
N ASP A 194 -16.69 2.14 -14.41
CA ASP A 194 -17.87 2.87 -14.91
C ASP A 194 -17.51 4.12 -15.72
N ARG A 195 -16.23 4.39 -16.00
CA ARG A 195 -15.73 5.59 -16.71
C ARG A 195 -15.07 5.26 -18.03
#